data_c68c2769778040e61d049054d089fbcc
#
_entry.id   c68c2769778040e61d049054d089fbcc
#
_cell.length_a   1.000
_cell.length_b   1.000
_cell.length_c   1.000
_cell.angle_alpha   90.00
_cell.angle_beta   90.00
_cell.angle_gamma   90.00
#
_symmetry.space_group_name_H-M   'P 1'
#
loop_
_entity.id
_entity.type
_entity.pdbx_description
1 polymer ?
#
loop_
_entity_poly.entity_id
_entity_poly.type
_entity_poly.pdbx_seq_one_letter_code
_entity_poly.pdbx_strand_id
1 'polypeptide(L)'
;MKIIAVNGSPRKNWNTSILMKEAAEGARASGADVIEYDLYDLDFKGCVSCFGCKLGKNKGRCVYKDDLAQVLEDIRTADGLIMGSPNYLGDISAGLRALYERLVFQHITYKVEPRSYNDRSIPVLLIMTSNVPEEAYTQIGYEALLQRYKQTLDSFVGPTEILISGDTLQVNDYDRYDWTLFDPAKKIARRETEFPKERKKAYEMGSDLVEGA
;
A
#
# COMPACT_ATOMS: atom_id res chain seq x y z
N MET A 1 4.94 1.72 19.77
CA MET A 1 4.12 1.18 18.65
C MET A 1 5.03 0.60 17.58
N LYS A 2 4.65 -0.51 16.96
CA LYS A 2 5.34 -1.12 15.81
C LYS A 2 4.53 -0.86 14.54
N ILE A 3 5.10 -0.18 13.58
CA ILE A 3 4.50 0.08 12.27
C ILE A 3 5.24 -0.73 11.21
N ILE A 4 4.51 -1.37 10.32
CA ILE A 4 5.07 -2.04 9.17
C ILE A 4 4.78 -1.19 7.92
N ALA A 5 5.82 -0.86 7.16
CA ALA A 5 5.71 -0.14 5.90
C ALA A 5 6.11 -1.05 4.74
N VAL A 6 5.20 -1.26 3.78
CA VAL A 6 5.40 -2.19 2.67
C VAL A 6 5.33 -1.47 1.34
N ASN A 7 6.46 -1.33 0.68
CA ASN A 7 6.60 -0.68 -0.61
C ASN A 7 6.40 -1.66 -1.76
N GLY A 8 5.32 -1.48 -2.51
CA GLY A 8 5.00 -2.23 -3.73
C GLY A 8 5.54 -1.61 -5.01
N SER A 9 6.44 -0.63 -4.94
CA SER A 9 7.07 -0.02 -6.11
C SER A 9 8.41 -0.67 -6.44
N PRO A 10 8.67 -1.05 -7.71
CA PRO A 10 10.00 -1.50 -8.12
C PRO A 10 11.04 -0.37 -8.15
N ARG A 11 10.60 0.89 -8.08
CA ARG A 11 11.46 2.08 -8.21
C ARG A 11 11.70 2.70 -6.84
N LYS A 12 12.75 2.28 -6.14
CA LYS A 12 13.07 2.60 -4.74
C LYS A 12 13.26 4.09 -4.40
N ASN A 13 13.51 4.93 -5.40
CA ASN A 13 13.71 6.37 -5.22
C ASN A 13 12.78 7.19 -6.11
N TRP A 14 11.55 6.72 -6.29
CA TRP A 14 10.56 7.37 -7.14
C TRP A 14 9.28 7.67 -6.35
N ASN A 15 8.24 8.16 -7.03
CA ASN A 15 7.06 8.75 -6.42
C ASN A 15 6.51 7.97 -5.21
N THR A 16 6.10 6.72 -5.41
CA THR A 16 5.55 5.87 -4.34
C THR A 16 6.52 5.71 -3.19
N SER A 17 7.76 5.32 -3.49
CA SER A 17 8.78 5.07 -2.46
C SER A 17 9.16 6.33 -1.67
N ILE A 18 9.11 7.51 -2.33
CA ILE A 18 9.34 8.80 -1.64
C ILE A 18 8.21 9.05 -0.65
N LEU A 19 6.94 8.93 -1.07
CA LEU A 19 5.80 9.13 -0.19
C LEU A 19 5.76 8.10 0.95
N MET A 20 6.12 6.85 0.67
CA MET A 20 6.25 5.80 1.68
C MET A 20 7.30 6.17 2.75
N LYS A 21 8.46 6.68 2.32
CA LYS A 21 9.51 7.13 3.25
C LYS A 21 9.06 8.31 4.09
N GLU A 22 8.36 9.29 3.51
CA GLU A 22 7.81 10.41 4.27
C GLU A 22 6.80 9.94 5.33
N ALA A 23 5.90 9.03 4.98
CA ALA A 23 4.94 8.47 5.94
C ALA A 23 5.66 7.67 7.06
N ALA A 24 6.67 6.88 6.71
CA ALA A 24 7.49 6.17 7.69
C ALA A 24 8.23 7.12 8.64
N GLU A 25 8.78 8.22 8.12
CA GLU A 25 9.43 9.25 8.94
C GLU A 25 8.44 9.99 9.85
N GLY A 26 7.22 10.29 9.37
CA GLY A 26 6.15 10.84 10.21
C GLY A 26 5.82 9.92 11.38
N ALA A 27 5.65 8.61 11.12
CA ALA A 27 5.43 7.63 12.16
C ALA A 27 6.59 7.53 13.17
N ARG A 28 7.84 7.55 12.68
CA ARG A 28 9.04 7.57 13.55
C ARG A 28 9.10 8.81 14.43
N ALA A 29 8.80 9.97 13.86
CA ALA A 29 8.81 11.22 14.61
C ALA A 29 7.76 11.24 15.73
N SER A 30 6.65 10.51 15.56
CA SER A 30 5.64 10.29 16.61
C SER A 30 5.96 9.11 17.54
N GLY A 31 7.20 8.58 17.49
CA GLY A 31 7.70 7.58 18.43
C GLY A 31 7.46 6.12 18.07
N ALA A 32 7.07 5.82 16.83
CA ALA A 32 6.92 4.44 16.38
C ALA A 32 8.26 3.80 15.97
N ASP A 33 8.37 2.50 16.21
CA ASP A 33 9.36 1.65 15.55
C ASP A 33 8.83 1.19 14.20
N VAL A 34 9.49 1.58 13.11
CA VAL A 34 9.03 1.32 11.74
C VAL A 34 9.95 0.35 11.04
N ILE A 35 9.38 -0.80 10.65
CA ILE A 35 10.06 -1.80 9.82
C ILE A 35 9.58 -1.62 8.37
N GLU A 36 10.52 -1.46 7.45
CA GLU A 36 10.26 -1.23 6.03
C GLU A 36 10.59 -2.46 5.20
N TYR A 37 9.69 -2.81 4.26
CA TYR A 37 9.87 -3.87 3.28
C TYR A 37 9.71 -3.34 1.87
N ASP A 38 10.71 -3.58 1.01
CA ASP A 38 10.62 -3.40 -0.43
C ASP A 38 10.24 -4.74 -1.07
N LEU A 39 8.99 -4.88 -1.54
CA LEU A 39 8.51 -6.16 -2.07
C LEU A 39 9.29 -6.68 -3.28
N TYR A 40 9.89 -5.78 -4.06
CA TYR A 40 10.69 -6.17 -5.23
C TYR A 40 12.10 -6.67 -4.89
N ASP A 41 12.48 -6.70 -3.60
CA ASP A 41 13.70 -7.37 -3.12
C ASP A 41 13.44 -8.80 -2.62
N LEU A 42 12.16 -9.21 -2.56
CA LEU A 42 11.74 -10.47 -1.98
C LEU A 42 11.34 -11.47 -3.07
N ASP A 43 11.60 -12.75 -2.84
CA ASP A 43 11.13 -13.84 -3.69
C ASP A 43 9.88 -14.48 -3.07
N PHE A 44 8.73 -14.29 -3.72
CA PHE A 44 7.45 -14.75 -3.19
C PHE A 44 6.39 -14.95 -4.28
N LYS A 45 5.28 -15.56 -3.87
CA LYS A 45 4.09 -15.77 -4.71
C LYS A 45 2.85 -15.19 -4.06
N GLY A 46 1.84 -14.91 -4.87
CA GLY A 46 0.48 -14.63 -4.43
C GLY A 46 -0.15 -15.83 -3.73
N CYS A 47 -1.42 -15.74 -3.39
CA CYS A 47 -2.14 -16.82 -2.74
C CYS A 47 -2.25 -18.05 -3.67
N VAL A 48 -1.70 -19.18 -3.25
CA VAL A 48 -1.76 -20.45 -4.01
C VAL A 48 -3.01 -21.28 -3.68
N SER A 49 -3.97 -20.71 -2.98
CA SER A 49 -5.26 -21.37 -2.64
C SER A 49 -5.13 -22.73 -1.95
N CYS A 50 -4.12 -22.91 -1.11
CA CYS A 50 -3.89 -24.17 -0.39
C CYS A 50 -4.82 -24.39 0.81
N PHE A 51 -5.58 -23.37 1.22
CA PHE A 51 -6.50 -23.37 2.37
C PHE A 51 -5.85 -23.70 3.74
N GLY A 52 -4.54 -23.79 3.82
CA GLY A 52 -3.84 -24.09 5.08
C GLY A 52 -4.15 -23.09 6.20
N CYS A 53 -4.41 -21.81 5.86
CA CYS A 53 -4.84 -20.75 6.77
C CYS A 53 -6.29 -20.91 7.29
N LYS A 54 -7.00 -21.98 6.90
CA LYS A 54 -8.37 -22.31 7.37
C LYS A 54 -8.37 -23.51 8.29
N LEU A 55 -7.22 -24.15 8.53
CA LEU A 55 -7.13 -25.45 9.20
C LEU A 55 -6.46 -25.37 10.57
N GLY A 56 -7.08 -26.05 11.55
CA GLY A 56 -6.50 -26.31 12.87
C GLY A 56 -5.94 -25.07 13.56
N LYS A 57 -4.71 -25.15 14.03
CA LYS A 57 -3.99 -24.05 14.72
C LYS A 57 -3.53 -22.91 13.80
N ASN A 58 -3.63 -23.10 12.49
CA ASN A 58 -3.19 -22.11 11.50
C ASN A 58 -4.32 -21.18 11.04
N LYS A 59 -5.52 -21.26 11.65
CA LYS A 59 -6.62 -20.36 11.29
C LYS A 59 -6.19 -18.89 11.41
N GLY A 60 -6.43 -18.12 10.37
CA GLY A 60 -6.03 -16.71 10.29
C GLY A 60 -4.54 -16.48 10.01
N ARG A 61 -3.77 -17.53 9.65
CA ARG A 61 -2.34 -17.44 9.42
C ARG A 61 -1.93 -18.15 8.14
N CYS A 62 -1.31 -17.43 7.19
CA CYS A 62 -0.80 -18.02 5.97
C CYS A 62 0.33 -19.02 6.29
N VAL A 63 0.24 -20.23 5.72
CA VAL A 63 1.21 -21.32 5.96
C VAL A 63 2.23 -21.47 4.84
N TYR A 64 2.06 -20.75 3.74
CA TYR A 64 2.97 -20.80 2.60
C TYR A 64 4.30 -20.14 2.97
N LYS A 65 5.38 -20.87 2.76
CA LYS A 65 6.74 -20.46 3.17
C LYS A 65 7.48 -19.86 1.98
N ASP A 66 7.68 -18.59 2.02
CA ASP A 66 8.50 -17.75 1.17
C ASP A 66 8.81 -16.45 1.92
N ASP A 67 9.44 -15.47 1.28
CA ASP A 67 9.84 -14.24 1.95
C ASP A 67 8.66 -13.41 2.49
N LEU A 68 7.44 -13.53 1.89
CA LEU A 68 6.24 -12.91 2.45
C LEU A 68 5.79 -13.51 3.80
N ALA A 69 6.25 -14.70 4.16
CA ALA A 69 5.87 -15.30 5.44
C ALA A 69 6.28 -14.42 6.62
N GLN A 70 7.50 -13.83 6.56
CA GLN A 70 7.98 -12.91 7.60
C GLN A 70 7.20 -11.59 7.58
N VAL A 71 6.95 -11.01 6.40
CA VAL A 71 6.19 -9.76 6.25
C VAL A 71 4.78 -9.91 6.86
N LEU A 72 4.07 -11.00 6.55
CA LEU A 72 2.74 -11.28 7.09
C LEU A 72 2.76 -11.49 8.61
N GLU A 73 3.81 -12.12 9.15
CA GLU A 73 3.96 -12.30 10.59
C GLU A 73 4.23 -10.97 11.30
N ASP A 74 5.05 -10.10 10.69
CA ASP A 74 5.30 -8.78 11.23
C ASP A 74 4.06 -7.90 11.20
N ILE A 75 3.26 -7.94 10.12
CA ILE A 75 1.97 -7.25 10.06
C ILE A 75 1.01 -7.77 11.13
N ARG A 76 0.98 -9.09 11.37
CA ARG A 76 0.12 -9.71 12.40
C ARG A 76 0.39 -9.18 13.80
N THR A 77 1.62 -8.78 14.10
CA THR A 77 2.06 -8.26 15.40
C THR A 77 2.20 -6.74 15.43
N ALA A 78 1.97 -6.06 14.32
CA ALA A 78 2.06 -4.61 14.21
C ALA A 78 0.89 -3.90 14.88
N ASP A 79 1.09 -2.61 15.13
CA ASP A 79 0.08 -1.69 15.63
C ASP A 79 -0.47 -0.77 14.53
N GLY A 80 0.16 -0.76 13.35
CA GLY A 80 -0.31 -0.06 12.16
C GLY A 80 0.41 -0.53 10.90
N LEU A 81 -0.16 -0.23 9.74
CA LEU A 81 0.32 -0.68 8.43
C LEU A 81 0.32 0.47 7.43
N ILE A 82 1.46 0.70 6.78
CA ILE A 82 1.59 1.60 5.63
C ILE A 82 1.83 0.73 4.39
N MET A 83 1.02 0.89 3.35
CA MET A 83 1.15 0.17 2.08
C MET A 83 1.23 1.16 0.93
N GLY A 84 2.18 1.01 0.02
CA GLY A 84 2.31 1.90 -1.12
C GLY A 84 2.41 1.17 -2.45
N SER A 85 1.71 1.68 -3.47
CA SER A 85 1.75 1.15 -4.82
C SER A 85 1.73 2.23 -5.89
N PRO A 86 2.51 2.07 -6.97
CA PRO A 86 2.16 2.72 -8.22
C PRO A 86 0.91 2.06 -8.82
N ASN A 87 0.11 2.85 -9.55
CA ASN A 87 -0.96 2.32 -10.38
C ASN A 87 -0.37 1.77 -11.68
N TYR A 88 -0.54 0.49 -11.91
CA TYR A 88 -0.16 -0.19 -13.13
C TYR A 88 -1.39 -0.78 -13.81
N LEU A 89 -1.71 -0.27 -14.99
CA LEU A 89 -2.83 -0.76 -15.81
C LEU A 89 -4.18 -0.76 -15.07
N GLY A 90 -4.41 0.25 -14.24
CA GLY A 90 -5.66 0.40 -13.51
C GLY A 90 -5.73 -0.37 -12.19
N ASP A 91 -4.61 -0.92 -11.69
CA ASP A 91 -4.57 -1.66 -10.42
C ASP A 91 -3.28 -1.37 -9.65
N ILE A 92 -3.18 -1.89 -8.43
CA ILE A 92 -1.93 -1.91 -7.66
C ILE A 92 -0.91 -2.81 -8.36
N SER A 93 0.37 -2.61 -8.04
CA SER A 93 1.45 -3.44 -8.60
C SER A 93 1.26 -4.93 -8.28
N ALA A 94 1.75 -5.80 -9.15
CA ALA A 94 1.64 -7.26 -8.97
C ALA A 94 2.24 -7.73 -7.62
N GLY A 95 3.34 -7.13 -7.19
CA GLY A 95 3.96 -7.44 -5.89
C GLY A 95 3.04 -7.09 -4.72
N LEU A 96 2.45 -5.88 -4.72
CA LEU A 96 1.51 -5.50 -3.67
C LEU A 96 0.22 -6.32 -3.74
N ARG A 97 -0.24 -6.68 -4.94
CA ARG A 97 -1.41 -7.54 -5.13
C ARG A 97 -1.20 -8.92 -4.51
N ALA A 98 -0.04 -9.52 -4.70
CA ALA A 98 0.30 -10.81 -4.11
C ALA A 98 0.31 -10.78 -2.56
N LEU A 99 0.87 -9.73 -1.96
CA LEU A 99 0.77 -9.50 -0.52
C LEU A 99 -0.69 -9.33 -0.09
N TYR A 100 -1.45 -8.45 -0.76
CA TYR A 100 -2.85 -8.17 -0.44
C TYR A 100 -3.71 -9.44 -0.47
N GLU A 101 -3.56 -10.30 -1.47
CA GLU A 101 -4.28 -11.57 -1.55
C GLU A 101 -4.02 -12.44 -0.32
N ARG A 102 -2.78 -12.56 0.09
CA ARG A 102 -2.41 -13.41 1.24
C ARG A 102 -2.82 -12.77 2.57
N LEU A 103 -2.65 -11.45 2.70
CA LEU A 103 -3.03 -10.69 3.89
C LEU A 103 -4.54 -10.78 4.14
N VAL A 104 -5.35 -10.56 3.12
CA VAL A 104 -6.81 -10.58 3.26
C VAL A 104 -7.32 -12.02 3.35
N PHE A 105 -6.90 -12.89 2.42
CA PHE A 105 -7.45 -14.23 2.35
C PHE A 105 -7.21 -15.05 3.63
N GLN A 106 -6.08 -14.89 4.30
CA GLN A 106 -5.84 -15.63 5.56
C GLN A 106 -6.91 -15.32 6.61
N HIS A 107 -7.48 -14.12 6.61
CA HIS A 107 -8.44 -13.67 7.61
C HIS A 107 -9.90 -14.05 7.31
N ILE A 108 -10.27 -14.32 6.05
CA ILE A 108 -11.64 -14.72 5.69
C ILE A 108 -12.00 -16.07 6.33
N THR A 109 -13.15 -16.15 7.02
CA THR A 109 -13.58 -17.39 7.72
C THR A 109 -14.46 -18.30 6.88
N TYR A 110 -15.20 -17.78 5.90
CA TYR A 110 -16.34 -18.44 5.24
C TYR A 110 -17.47 -18.85 6.20
N LYS A 111 -17.52 -18.29 7.41
CA LYS A 111 -18.63 -18.42 8.34
C LYS A 111 -19.60 -17.26 8.17
N VAL A 112 -20.84 -17.46 8.62
CA VAL A 112 -21.78 -16.35 8.76
C VAL A 112 -21.26 -15.37 9.81
N GLU A 113 -20.84 -15.87 11.00
CA GLU A 113 -20.18 -15.11 12.06
C GLU A 113 -19.17 -15.99 12.82
N PRO A 114 -18.03 -15.45 13.24
CA PRO A 114 -17.45 -14.18 12.79
C PRO A 114 -16.95 -14.30 11.35
N ARG A 115 -16.96 -13.20 10.59
CA ARG A 115 -16.48 -13.17 9.19
C ARG A 115 -14.97 -13.16 9.06
N SER A 116 -14.25 -12.73 10.09
CA SER A 116 -12.80 -12.64 10.10
C SER A 116 -12.20 -13.54 11.20
N TYR A 117 -11.03 -14.14 10.91
CA TYR A 117 -10.14 -14.74 11.91
C TYR A 117 -9.23 -13.69 12.56
N ASN A 118 -9.16 -12.47 12.02
CA ASN A 118 -8.40 -11.39 12.64
C ASN A 118 -9.21 -10.85 13.82
N ASP A 119 -8.62 -10.89 15.00
CA ASP A 119 -9.15 -10.35 16.26
C ASP A 119 -8.54 -8.98 16.61
N ARG A 120 -7.62 -8.50 15.79
CA ARG A 120 -7.00 -7.19 15.91
C ARG A 120 -7.50 -6.27 14.79
N SER A 121 -7.63 -4.98 15.12
CA SER A 121 -7.91 -3.93 14.15
C SER A 121 -6.78 -2.92 14.24
N ILE A 122 -6.00 -2.78 13.18
CA ILE A 122 -4.87 -1.86 13.11
C ILE A 122 -5.11 -0.81 12.02
N PRO A 123 -4.80 0.48 12.25
CA PRO A 123 -4.96 1.50 11.22
C PRO A 123 -4.07 1.21 10.00
N VAL A 124 -4.59 1.51 8.82
CA VAL A 124 -3.90 1.30 7.54
C VAL A 124 -3.82 2.60 6.76
N LEU A 125 -2.64 2.95 6.29
CA LEU A 125 -2.43 4.00 5.28
C LEU A 125 -2.11 3.34 3.94
N LEU A 126 -2.99 3.51 2.94
CA LEU A 126 -2.76 3.06 1.56
C LEU A 126 -2.35 4.25 0.69
N ILE A 127 -1.14 4.24 0.15
CA ILE A 127 -0.60 5.27 -0.73
C ILE A 127 -0.65 4.78 -2.18
N MET A 128 -1.35 5.53 -3.05
CA MET A 128 -1.43 5.23 -4.48
C MET A 128 -0.84 6.37 -5.30
N THR A 129 0.10 6.05 -6.19
CA THR A 129 0.61 7.03 -7.16
C THR A 129 0.22 6.63 -8.57
N SER A 130 -0.14 7.60 -9.41
CA SER A 130 -0.48 7.34 -10.81
C SER A 130 0.02 8.44 -11.74
N ASN A 131 0.10 8.09 -13.03
CA ASN A 131 0.35 9.08 -14.09
C ASN A 131 -0.93 9.82 -14.51
N VAL A 132 -2.08 9.31 -14.14
CA VAL A 132 -3.39 9.91 -14.44
C VAL A 132 -3.71 10.94 -13.38
N PRO A 133 -4.22 12.14 -13.76
CA PRO A 133 -4.67 13.14 -12.80
C PRO A 133 -5.90 12.66 -12.01
N GLU A 134 -6.02 13.11 -10.76
CA GLU A 134 -7.08 12.64 -9.84
C GLU A 134 -8.49 12.96 -10.34
N GLU A 135 -8.66 14.07 -11.07
CA GLU A 135 -9.94 14.48 -11.65
C GLU A 135 -10.52 13.46 -12.63
N ALA A 136 -9.66 12.62 -13.23
CA ALA A 136 -10.09 11.57 -14.14
C ALA A 136 -10.46 10.25 -13.42
N TYR A 137 -10.15 10.09 -12.14
CA TYR A 137 -10.28 8.83 -11.41
C TYR A 137 -11.68 8.25 -11.42
N THR A 138 -12.70 9.08 -11.21
CA THR A 138 -14.10 8.65 -11.25
C THR A 138 -14.46 8.10 -12.62
N GLN A 139 -14.09 8.82 -13.69
CA GLN A 139 -14.43 8.45 -15.07
C GLN A 139 -13.78 7.15 -15.52
N ILE A 140 -12.53 6.89 -15.11
CA ILE A 140 -11.77 5.68 -15.50
C ILE A 140 -11.86 4.55 -14.49
N GLY A 141 -12.67 4.69 -13.43
CA GLY A 141 -12.93 3.65 -12.44
C GLY A 141 -11.86 3.48 -11.34
N TYR A 142 -10.87 4.36 -11.25
CA TYR A 142 -9.81 4.27 -10.21
C TYR A 142 -10.36 4.58 -8.82
N GLU A 143 -11.31 5.49 -8.72
CA GLU A 143 -12.01 5.76 -7.45
C GLU A 143 -12.71 4.50 -6.92
N ALA A 144 -13.49 3.83 -7.76
CA ALA A 144 -14.18 2.60 -7.39
C ALA A 144 -13.20 1.47 -7.01
N LEU A 145 -12.06 1.39 -7.68
CA LEU A 145 -10.98 0.47 -7.33
C LEU A 145 -10.45 0.74 -5.93
N LEU A 146 -10.08 1.98 -5.63
CA LEU A 146 -9.54 2.38 -4.32
C LEU A 146 -10.55 2.14 -3.21
N GLN A 147 -11.83 2.44 -3.45
CA GLN A 147 -12.90 2.15 -2.48
C GLN A 147 -13.05 0.66 -2.20
N ARG A 148 -12.89 -0.23 -3.19
CA ARG A 148 -12.89 -1.69 -2.95
C ARG A 148 -11.73 -2.14 -2.08
N TYR A 149 -10.52 -1.59 -2.30
CA TYR A 149 -9.36 -1.88 -1.45
C TYR A 149 -9.62 -1.41 -0.03
N LYS A 150 -10.08 -0.16 0.12
CA LYS A 150 -10.42 0.41 1.43
C LYS A 150 -11.43 -0.47 2.18
N GLN A 151 -12.59 -0.75 1.58
CA GLN A 151 -13.65 -1.55 2.21
C GLN A 151 -13.18 -2.94 2.64
N THR A 152 -12.33 -3.56 1.82
CA THR A 152 -11.80 -4.88 2.13
C THR A 152 -10.76 -4.81 3.27
N LEU A 153 -9.87 -3.82 3.24
CA LEU A 153 -8.91 -3.60 4.33
C LEU A 153 -9.62 -3.22 5.63
N ASP A 154 -10.61 -2.32 5.58
CA ASP A 154 -11.46 -1.98 6.73
C ASP A 154 -12.09 -3.24 7.36
N SER A 155 -12.52 -4.19 6.54
CA SER A 155 -13.21 -5.39 7.00
C SER A 155 -12.28 -6.45 7.59
N PHE A 156 -11.02 -6.53 7.16
CA PHE A 156 -10.14 -7.65 7.47
C PHE A 156 -8.81 -7.25 8.13
N VAL A 157 -8.44 -5.97 8.10
CA VAL A 157 -7.19 -5.48 8.70
C VAL A 157 -7.49 -4.37 9.71
N GLY A 158 -8.17 -3.30 9.27
CA GLY A 158 -8.61 -2.20 10.12
C GLY A 158 -8.85 -0.91 9.37
N PRO A 159 -9.22 0.17 10.05
CA PRO A 159 -9.57 1.46 9.45
C PRO A 159 -8.51 1.92 8.47
N THR A 160 -8.92 2.20 7.24
CA THR A 160 -7.98 2.50 6.15
C THR A 160 -8.18 3.92 5.65
N GLU A 161 -7.08 4.67 5.61
CA GLU A 161 -7.01 5.95 4.92
C GLU A 161 -6.24 5.80 3.61
N ILE A 162 -6.58 6.63 2.62
CA ILE A 162 -5.95 6.59 1.30
C ILE A 162 -5.31 7.94 1.00
N LEU A 163 -4.03 7.92 0.66
CA LEU A 163 -3.32 9.03 0.06
C LEU A 163 -3.17 8.79 -1.44
N ILE A 164 -3.70 9.70 -2.24
CA ILE A 164 -3.55 9.68 -3.69
C ILE A 164 -2.53 10.73 -4.11
N SER A 165 -1.68 10.37 -5.06
CA SER A 165 -0.79 11.29 -5.78
C SER A 165 -0.94 10.99 -7.26
N GLY A 166 -1.82 11.72 -7.92
CA GLY A 166 -2.12 11.61 -9.36
C GLY A 166 -1.15 12.45 -10.21
N ASP A 167 -1.24 12.31 -11.52
CA ASP A 167 -0.47 13.09 -12.50
C ASP A 167 1.05 13.17 -12.21
N THR A 168 1.63 12.12 -11.66
CA THR A 168 3.02 12.11 -11.21
C THR A 168 4.01 12.11 -12.36
N LEU A 169 5.20 12.67 -12.12
CA LEU A 169 6.34 12.60 -13.03
C LEU A 169 6.78 11.14 -13.23
N GLN A 170 6.87 10.67 -14.49
CA GLN A 170 7.23 9.28 -14.78
C GLN A 170 8.73 9.08 -14.98
N VAL A 171 9.39 10.06 -15.59
CA VAL A 171 10.83 10.05 -15.95
C VAL A 171 11.40 11.44 -15.81
N ASN A 172 12.72 11.53 -15.67
CA ASN A 172 13.41 12.84 -15.60
C ASN A 172 13.57 13.47 -16.99
N ASP A 173 13.63 12.67 -18.03
CA ASP A 173 13.91 13.09 -19.41
C ASP A 173 12.91 12.41 -20.34
N TYR A 174 11.90 13.15 -20.77
CA TYR A 174 10.84 12.67 -21.65
C TYR A 174 11.31 12.59 -23.12
N ASP A 175 12.33 13.35 -23.51
CA ASP A 175 12.83 13.35 -24.90
C ASP A 175 13.49 12.04 -25.31
N ARG A 176 13.80 11.20 -24.33
CA ARG A 176 14.32 9.84 -24.56
C ARG A 176 13.26 8.85 -25.06
N TYR A 177 11.99 9.23 -25.04
CA TYR A 177 10.87 8.34 -25.32
C TYR A 177 9.98 8.93 -26.43
N ASP A 178 9.46 8.10 -27.29
CA ASP A 178 8.46 8.46 -28.30
C ASP A 178 7.05 8.58 -27.66
N TRP A 179 6.93 9.51 -26.69
CA TRP A 179 5.68 9.74 -25.95
C TRP A 179 5.09 11.09 -26.30
N THR A 180 3.91 11.07 -26.91
CA THR A 180 3.18 12.29 -27.33
C THR A 180 1.94 12.58 -26.46
N LEU A 181 1.58 11.66 -25.56
CA LEU A 181 0.38 11.80 -24.70
C LEU A 181 0.59 12.81 -23.57
N PHE A 182 1.83 13.04 -23.14
CA PHE A 182 2.15 13.82 -21.96
C PHE A 182 2.73 15.18 -22.33
N ASP A 183 2.45 16.18 -21.49
CA ASP A 183 3.12 17.47 -21.51
C ASP A 183 4.27 17.46 -20.47
N PRO A 184 5.52 17.30 -20.88
CA PRO A 184 6.65 17.21 -19.95
C PRO A 184 6.80 18.44 -19.05
N ALA A 185 6.55 19.64 -19.60
CA ALA A 185 6.68 20.87 -18.82
C ALA A 185 5.66 20.93 -17.67
N LYS A 186 4.42 20.51 -17.92
CA LYS A 186 3.39 20.40 -16.87
C LYS A 186 3.77 19.35 -15.82
N LYS A 187 4.28 18.18 -16.22
CA LYS A 187 4.73 17.13 -15.30
C LYS A 187 5.85 17.61 -14.40
N ILE A 188 6.83 18.33 -14.95
CA ILE A 188 7.95 18.90 -14.19
C ILE A 188 7.44 19.97 -13.22
N ALA A 189 6.64 20.92 -13.71
CA ALA A 189 6.06 21.97 -12.86
C ALA A 189 5.25 21.38 -11.68
N ARG A 190 4.42 20.37 -11.94
CA ARG A 190 3.67 19.68 -10.89
C ARG A 190 4.59 18.99 -9.88
N ARG A 191 5.67 18.37 -10.36
CA ARG A 191 6.69 17.75 -9.49
C ARG A 191 7.30 18.75 -8.52
N GLU A 192 7.47 19.99 -8.95
CA GLU A 192 8.07 21.07 -8.14
C GLU A 192 7.07 21.74 -7.21
N THR A 193 5.78 21.83 -7.59
CA THR A 193 4.79 22.62 -6.86
C THR A 193 3.85 21.77 -6.00
N GLU A 194 3.34 20.64 -6.51
CA GLU A 194 2.34 19.83 -5.83
C GLU A 194 2.94 18.65 -5.07
N PHE A 195 3.92 17.96 -5.65
CA PHE A 195 4.51 16.79 -5.01
C PHE A 195 5.14 17.08 -3.64
N PRO A 196 5.77 18.24 -3.36
CA PRO A 196 6.21 18.59 -2.01
C PRO A 196 5.07 18.68 -0.99
N LYS A 197 3.87 19.13 -1.41
CA LYS A 197 2.69 19.17 -0.54
C LYS A 197 2.20 17.74 -0.23
N GLU A 198 2.21 16.86 -1.22
CA GLU A 198 1.85 15.46 -1.05
C GLU A 198 2.85 14.72 -0.14
N ARG A 199 4.14 15.03 -0.24
CA ARG A 199 5.15 14.52 0.69
C ARG A 199 4.85 14.94 2.13
N LYS A 200 4.56 16.24 2.33
CA LYS A 200 4.17 16.76 3.65
C LYS A 200 2.93 16.04 4.17
N LYS A 201 1.90 15.87 3.33
CA LYS A 201 0.68 15.13 3.67
C LYS A 201 0.98 13.67 4.03
N ALA A 202 1.87 13.00 3.29
CA ALA A 202 2.28 11.63 3.60
C ALA A 202 2.94 11.55 4.99
N TYR A 203 3.81 12.51 5.31
CA TYR A 203 4.43 12.61 6.64
C TYR A 203 3.37 12.80 7.73
N GLU A 204 2.45 13.75 7.57
CA GLU A 204 1.37 14.03 8.52
C GLU A 204 0.50 12.78 8.73
N MET A 205 0.06 12.12 7.66
CA MET A 205 -0.73 10.88 7.76
C MET A 205 0.02 9.73 8.43
N GLY A 206 1.35 9.66 8.26
CA GLY A 206 2.19 8.70 8.98
C GLY A 206 2.25 8.99 10.48
N SER A 207 2.31 10.27 10.87
CA SER A 207 2.23 10.72 12.27
C SER A 207 0.87 10.39 12.88
N ASP A 208 -0.22 10.74 12.19
CA ASP A 208 -1.60 10.51 12.64
C ASP A 208 -1.90 9.03 12.87
N LEU A 209 -1.26 8.14 12.11
CA LEU A 209 -1.39 6.70 12.26
C LEU A 209 -0.90 6.18 13.62
N VAL A 210 0.00 6.94 14.26
CA VAL A 210 0.53 6.65 15.60
C VAL A 210 -0.28 7.35 16.68
N GLU A 211 -0.69 8.60 16.46
CA GLU A 211 -1.38 9.42 17.44
C GLU A 211 -2.88 9.07 17.57
N GLY A 212 -3.48 8.49 16.53
CA GLY A 212 -4.88 8.09 16.48
C GLY A 212 -5.16 6.64 16.91
N ALA A 213 -4.17 5.90 17.37
CA ALA A 213 -4.27 4.46 17.67
C ALA A 213 -4.57 4.15 19.14
#